data_48fa1420acb32f1fb4458245af29f281
#
_entry.id   48fa1420acb32f1fb4458245af29f281
#
_cell.length_a   1.000
_cell.length_b   1.000
_cell.length_c   1.000
_cell.angle_alpha   90.00
_cell.angle_beta   90.00
_cell.angle_gamma   90.00
#
_symmetry.space_group_name_H-M   'P 1'
#
loop_
_entity.id
_entity.type
_entity.pdbx_description
1 polymer ?
#
loop_
_entity_poly.entity_id
_entity_poly.type
_entity_poly.pdbx_seq_one_letter_code
_entity_poly.pdbx_strand_id
1 'polypeptide(L)'
;MFNSTTSTKSETSEEFEIFKKSVPRLKHKIHQVSRNLKALSHPDRLKIVSFLINAEYTVQSLSKKIGLPQSTLSQHLSILRGSGLVDYRKDGPFSHYSLSNSYVSQLYLTAMQL
;
A
#
# COMPACT_ATOMS: atom_id res chain seq x y z
N MET A 1 17.81 -16.64 5.59
CA MET A 1 17.79 -17.71 4.67
C MET A 1 16.83 -18.78 5.07
N PHE A 2 15.95 -19.15 4.18
CA PHE A 2 15.01 -20.08 4.62
C PHE A 2 15.32 -21.50 4.21
N ASN A 3 14.80 -22.42 4.98
CA ASN A 3 15.11 -23.80 4.81
C ASN A 3 14.03 -24.51 3.98
N SER A 4 14.44 -25.09 2.88
CA SER A 4 13.52 -25.74 1.96
C SER A 4 13.29 -27.23 2.27
N THR A 5 13.91 -27.78 3.29
CA THR A 5 13.79 -29.20 3.55
C THR A 5 12.39 -29.63 3.99
N THR A 6 11.58 -28.68 4.42
CA THR A 6 10.21 -28.98 4.83
C THR A 6 9.32 -29.46 3.69
N SER A 7 9.75 -29.25 2.45
CA SER A 7 8.94 -29.61 1.28
C SER A 7 8.80 -31.13 1.11
N THR A 8 9.60 -31.92 1.79
CA THR A 8 9.50 -33.38 1.70
C THR A 8 8.41 -33.98 2.56
N LYS A 9 7.83 -33.17 3.45
CA LYS A 9 6.79 -33.67 4.33
C LYS A 9 5.51 -33.91 3.56
N SER A 10 4.94 -35.10 3.70
CA SER A 10 3.66 -35.42 3.06
C SER A 10 2.52 -34.76 3.82
N GLU A 11 1.52 -34.29 3.08
CA GLU A 11 0.35 -33.67 3.65
C GLU A 11 -0.72 -34.69 3.96
N THR A 12 -1.49 -34.46 5.02
CA THR A 12 -2.66 -35.27 5.31
C THR A 12 -3.81 -34.84 4.39
N SER A 13 -4.81 -35.72 4.27
CA SER A 13 -6.03 -35.38 3.52
C SER A 13 -6.70 -34.14 4.10
N GLU A 14 -6.70 -34.01 5.42
CA GLU A 14 -7.30 -32.88 6.10
C GLU A 14 -6.58 -31.58 5.77
N GLU A 15 -5.25 -31.60 5.80
CA GLU A 15 -4.45 -30.44 5.44
C GLU A 15 -4.68 -30.03 4.00
N PHE A 16 -4.83 -30.99 3.10
CA PHE A 16 -5.09 -30.73 1.70
C PHE A 16 -6.46 -30.08 1.49
N GLU A 17 -7.49 -30.53 2.21
CA GLU A 17 -8.81 -29.92 2.13
C GLU A 17 -8.80 -28.49 2.66
N ILE A 18 -8.08 -28.22 3.74
CA ILE A 18 -7.93 -26.88 4.27
C ILE A 18 -7.25 -25.98 3.26
N PHE A 19 -6.18 -26.48 2.64
CA PHE A 19 -5.47 -25.73 1.61
C PHE A 19 -6.39 -25.36 0.44
N LYS A 20 -7.15 -26.34 -0.06
CA LYS A 20 -8.07 -26.10 -1.18
C LYS A 20 -9.10 -25.03 -0.86
N LYS A 21 -9.61 -25.00 0.36
CA LYS A 21 -10.58 -24.00 0.78
C LYS A 21 -9.97 -22.62 0.89
N SER A 22 -8.68 -22.53 1.23
CA SER A 22 -7.99 -21.24 1.41
C SER A 22 -7.51 -20.62 0.10
N VAL A 23 -7.37 -21.40 -0.96
CA VAL A 23 -6.82 -20.91 -2.24
C VAL A 23 -7.56 -19.70 -2.80
N PRO A 24 -8.91 -19.65 -2.84
CA PRO A 24 -9.60 -18.48 -3.37
C PRO A 24 -9.30 -17.22 -2.58
N ARG A 25 -9.25 -17.29 -1.25
CA ARG A 25 -8.92 -16.14 -0.40
C ARG A 25 -7.47 -15.71 -0.58
N LEU A 26 -6.56 -16.68 -0.66
CA LEU A 26 -5.16 -16.39 -0.90
C LEU A 26 -4.95 -15.72 -2.25
N LYS A 27 -5.61 -16.22 -3.28
CA LYS A 27 -5.53 -15.63 -4.62
C LYS A 27 -6.03 -14.19 -4.62
N HIS A 28 -7.15 -13.93 -3.97
CA HIS A 28 -7.70 -12.57 -3.85
C HIS A 28 -6.74 -11.66 -3.10
N LYS A 29 -6.17 -12.14 -2.01
CA LYS A 29 -5.22 -11.38 -1.20
C LYS A 29 -3.95 -11.06 -1.99
N ILE A 30 -3.44 -12.01 -2.75
CA ILE A 30 -2.26 -11.80 -3.60
C ILE A 30 -2.51 -10.69 -4.61
N HIS A 31 -3.67 -10.70 -5.27
CA HIS A 31 -4.02 -9.64 -6.22
C HIS A 31 -4.11 -8.28 -5.55
N GLN A 32 -4.71 -8.22 -4.37
CA GLN A 32 -4.82 -6.97 -3.62
C GLN A 32 -3.45 -6.43 -3.23
N VAL A 33 -2.58 -7.29 -2.69
CA VAL A 33 -1.22 -6.90 -2.31
C VAL A 33 -0.41 -6.46 -3.53
N SER A 34 -0.57 -7.17 -4.63
CA SER A 34 0.11 -6.82 -5.88
C SER A 34 -0.28 -5.42 -6.36
N ARG A 35 -1.56 -5.07 -6.31
CA ARG A 35 -2.01 -3.72 -6.66
C ARG A 35 -1.41 -2.67 -5.73
N ASN A 36 -1.36 -2.96 -4.44
CA ASN A 36 -0.79 -2.04 -3.46
C ASN A 36 0.69 -1.81 -3.70
N LEU A 37 1.44 -2.87 -3.92
CA LEU A 37 2.87 -2.78 -4.19
C LEU A 37 3.14 -2.05 -5.50
N LYS A 38 2.32 -2.30 -6.52
CA LYS A 38 2.45 -1.61 -7.80
C LYS A 38 2.19 -0.12 -7.64
N ALA A 39 1.20 0.27 -6.85
CA ALA A 39 0.91 1.68 -6.60
C ALA A 39 2.07 2.37 -5.88
N LEU A 40 2.78 1.66 -5.01
CA LEU A 40 3.94 2.19 -4.29
C LEU A 40 5.22 2.14 -5.11
N SER A 41 5.24 1.45 -6.23
CA SER A 41 6.41 1.25 -7.06
C SER A 41 6.69 2.46 -7.96
N HIS A 42 6.77 3.64 -7.35
CA HIS A 42 7.05 4.90 -8.04
C HIS A 42 7.70 5.86 -7.05
N PRO A 43 8.85 6.48 -7.40
CA PRO A 43 9.55 7.34 -6.45
C PRO A 43 8.69 8.46 -5.85
N ASP A 44 7.90 9.12 -6.68
CA ASP A 44 7.08 10.23 -6.20
C ASP A 44 5.96 9.75 -5.28
N ARG A 45 5.39 8.56 -5.53
CA ARG A 45 4.37 8.02 -4.65
C ARG A 45 4.96 7.58 -3.31
N LEU A 46 6.18 7.06 -3.30
CA LEU A 46 6.88 6.78 -2.05
C LEU A 46 7.17 8.05 -1.26
N LYS A 47 7.53 9.14 -1.94
CA LYS A 47 7.71 10.44 -1.29
C LYS A 47 6.41 10.92 -0.65
N ILE A 48 5.29 10.79 -1.35
CA ILE A 48 3.99 11.17 -0.81
C ILE A 48 3.70 10.40 0.48
N VAL A 49 3.88 9.09 0.44
CA VAL A 49 3.63 8.25 1.63
C VAL A 49 4.53 8.68 2.78
N SER A 50 5.79 9.01 2.52
CA SER A 50 6.72 9.43 3.57
C SER A 50 6.23 10.67 4.32
N PHE A 51 5.61 11.60 3.63
CA PHE A 51 5.03 12.78 4.27
C PHE A 51 3.77 12.43 5.05
N LEU A 52 2.92 11.59 4.47
CA LEU A 52 1.63 11.26 5.08
C LEU A 52 1.75 10.35 6.32
N ILE A 53 2.90 9.74 6.56
CA ILE A 53 3.14 9.00 7.80
C ILE A 53 3.00 9.92 9.02
N ASN A 54 3.46 11.16 8.89
CA ASN A 54 3.58 12.05 10.04
C ASN A 54 2.40 13.00 10.22
N ALA A 55 1.66 13.30 9.15
CA ALA A 55 0.60 14.30 9.20
C ALA A 55 -0.31 14.20 7.98
N GLU A 56 -1.48 14.82 8.09
CA GLU A 56 -2.33 15.08 6.93
C GLU A 56 -1.77 16.26 6.15
N TYR A 57 -2.01 16.25 4.84
CA TYR A 57 -1.62 17.33 3.96
C TYR A 57 -2.69 17.60 2.92
N THR A 58 -2.87 18.88 2.59
CA THR A 58 -3.63 19.26 1.40
C THR A 58 -2.75 19.08 0.16
N VAL A 59 -3.38 19.03 -1.01
CA VAL A 59 -2.64 18.95 -2.29
C VAL A 59 -1.70 20.14 -2.43
N GLN A 60 -2.16 21.35 -2.07
CA GLN A 60 -1.38 22.55 -2.16
C GLN A 60 -0.12 22.50 -1.27
N SER A 61 -0.30 22.08 -0.02
CA SER A 61 0.80 21.96 0.91
C SER A 61 1.79 20.89 0.50
N LEU A 62 1.28 19.75 0.08
CA LEU A 62 2.12 18.63 -0.35
C LEU A 62 2.90 18.97 -1.62
N SER A 63 2.27 19.68 -2.55
CA SER A 63 2.91 20.17 -3.76
C SER A 63 4.12 21.02 -3.45
N LYS A 64 3.99 21.95 -2.51
CA LYS A 64 5.09 22.80 -2.10
C LYS A 64 6.23 22.00 -1.48
N LYS A 65 5.91 21.02 -0.63
CA LYS A 65 6.93 20.25 0.09
C LYS A 65 7.68 19.30 -0.81
N ILE A 66 6.99 18.67 -1.76
CA ILE A 66 7.61 17.68 -2.65
C ILE A 66 8.20 18.34 -3.89
N GLY A 67 7.64 19.47 -4.30
CA GLY A 67 8.12 20.17 -5.50
C GLY A 67 7.50 19.64 -6.78
N LEU A 68 6.31 19.05 -6.71
CA LEU A 68 5.57 18.59 -7.87
C LEU A 68 4.42 19.53 -8.18
N PRO A 69 4.07 19.72 -9.46
CA PRO A 69 2.86 20.45 -9.82
C PRO A 69 1.63 19.78 -9.20
N GLN A 70 0.63 20.59 -8.84
CA GLN A 70 -0.58 20.05 -8.21
C GLN A 70 -1.30 19.04 -9.08
N SER A 71 -1.33 19.24 -10.40
CA SER A 71 -1.97 18.30 -11.31
C SER A 71 -1.30 16.92 -11.31
N THR A 72 0.03 16.91 -11.30
CA THR A 72 0.81 15.66 -11.23
C THR A 72 0.59 14.97 -9.89
N LEU A 73 0.65 15.74 -8.81
CA LEU A 73 0.43 15.23 -7.47
C LEU A 73 -0.97 14.64 -7.31
N SER A 74 -1.99 15.31 -7.85
CA SER A 74 -3.36 14.81 -7.81
C SER A 74 -3.52 13.48 -8.53
N GLN A 75 -2.80 13.27 -9.64
CA GLN A 75 -2.81 11.99 -10.33
C GLN A 75 -2.20 10.88 -9.47
N HIS A 76 -1.08 11.16 -8.82
CA HIS A 76 -0.46 10.19 -7.91
C HIS A 76 -1.37 9.87 -6.72
N LEU A 77 -1.98 10.88 -6.13
CA LEU A 77 -2.91 10.67 -5.03
C LEU A 77 -4.13 9.86 -5.45
N SER A 78 -4.62 10.09 -6.67
CA SER A 78 -5.73 9.32 -7.21
C SER A 78 -5.39 7.83 -7.34
N ILE A 79 -4.19 7.51 -7.81
CA ILE A 79 -3.71 6.13 -7.92
C ILE A 79 -3.60 5.49 -6.54
N LEU A 80 -2.99 6.20 -5.59
CA LEU A 80 -2.85 5.70 -4.22
C LEU A 80 -4.20 5.48 -3.56
N ARG A 81 -5.14 6.38 -3.80
CA ARG A 81 -6.49 6.27 -3.26
C ARG A 81 -7.24 5.10 -3.89
N GLY A 82 -7.13 4.94 -5.20
CA GLY A 82 -7.77 3.83 -5.91
C GLY A 82 -7.27 2.47 -5.44
N SER A 83 -6.04 2.43 -4.90
CA SER A 83 -5.45 1.20 -4.35
C SER A 83 -5.72 1.06 -2.85
N GLY A 84 -6.46 1.98 -2.23
CA GLY A 84 -6.80 1.91 -0.82
C GLY A 84 -5.67 2.28 0.13
N LEU A 85 -4.63 2.97 -0.35
CA LEU A 85 -3.46 3.31 0.46
C LEU A 85 -3.58 4.67 1.13
N VAL A 86 -4.29 5.60 0.50
CA VAL A 86 -4.57 6.92 1.07
C VAL A 86 -6.05 7.21 0.98
N ASP A 87 -6.49 8.14 1.80
CA ASP A 87 -7.85 8.63 1.79
C ASP A 87 -7.81 10.14 2.03
N TYR A 88 -8.96 10.80 1.92
CA TYR A 88 -9.03 12.22 2.21
C TYR A 88 -10.36 12.56 2.87
N ARG A 89 -10.35 13.65 3.62
CA ARG A 89 -11.56 14.27 4.15
C ARG A 89 -11.69 15.68 3.60
N LYS A 90 -12.92 16.08 3.33
CA LYS A 90 -13.21 17.44 2.86
C LYS A 90 -13.31 18.40 4.04
N ASP A 91 -12.75 19.58 3.87
CA ASP A 91 -12.87 20.68 4.81
C ASP A 91 -13.00 21.96 3.97
N GLY A 92 -14.24 22.35 3.69
CA GLY A 92 -14.52 23.45 2.77
C GLY A 92 -13.98 23.14 1.37
N PRO A 93 -13.20 24.05 0.77
CA PRO A 93 -12.63 23.82 -0.56
C PRO A 93 -11.42 22.90 -0.56
N PHE A 94 -10.95 22.48 0.61
CA PHE A 94 -9.72 21.69 0.72
C PHE A 94 -10.00 20.21 0.96
N SER A 95 -9.10 19.38 0.43
CA SER A 95 -9.07 17.94 0.72
C SER A 95 -7.80 17.67 1.50
N HIS A 96 -7.95 17.06 2.68
CA HIS A 96 -6.85 16.69 3.54
C HIS A 96 -6.58 15.20 3.39
N TYR A 97 -5.43 14.86 2.84
CA TYR A 97 -5.04 13.48 2.58
C TYR A 97 -4.30 12.88 3.75
N SER A 98 -4.55 11.60 3.98
CA SER A 98 -3.90 10.82 5.05
C SER A 98 -3.74 9.38 4.59
N LEU A 99 -2.90 8.61 5.29
CA LEU A 99 -2.81 7.18 5.04
C LEU A 99 -4.09 6.51 5.50
N SER A 100 -4.54 5.51 4.75
CA SER A 100 -5.81 4.82 5.04
C SER A 100 -5.75 4.01 6.34
N ASN A 101 -4.57 3.47 6.68
CA ASN A 101 -4.40 2.66 7.88
C ASN A 101 -2.91 2.52 8.21
N SER A 102 -2.63 1.94 9.38
CA SER A 102 -1.25 1.79 9.86
C SER A 102 -0.42 0.78 9.07
N TYR A 103 -1.05 -0.11 8.30
CA TYR A 103 -0.30 -1.06 7.47
C TYR A 103 0.52 -0.37 6.39
N VAL A 104 0.03 0.75 5.88
CA VAL A 104 0.73 1.49 4.83
C VAL A 104 2.04 2.04 5.36
N SER A 105 2.03 2.63 6.56
CA SER A 105 3.26 3.12 7.17
C SER A 105 4.21 1.99 7.51
N GLN A 106 3.71 0.87 8.02
CA GLN A 106 4.53 -0.30 8.31
C GLN A 106 5.19 -0.86 7.06
N LEU A 107 4.44 -0.96 5.98
CA LEU A 107 4.96 -1.43 4.70
C LEU A 107 6.06 -0.51 4.19
N TYR A 108 5.82 0.81 4.22
CA TYR A 108 6.80 1.79 3.79
C TYR A 108 8.08 1.69 4.62
N LEU A 109 7.94 1.69 5.96
CA LEU A 109 9.10 1.66 6.84
C LEU A 109 9.91 0.38 6.68
N THR A 110 9.24 -0.75 6.49
CA THR A 110 9.91 -2.02 6.23
C THR A 110 10.66 -1.99 4.90
N ALA A 111 10.03 -1.49 3.86
CA ALA A 111 10.65 -1.37 2.55
C ALA A 111 11.88 -0.47 2.56
N MET A 112 11.85 0.59 3.35
CA MET A 112 12.98 1.53 3.44
C MET A 112 14.20 0.95 4.14
N GLN A 113 14.09 -0.25 4.72
CA GLN A 113 15.21 -0.94 5.33
C GLN A 113 15.92 -1.90 4.37
N LEU A 114 15.46 -2.01 3.15
CA LEU A 114 16.08 -2.89 2.16
C LEU A 114 17.50 -2.38 1.72
#